data_f51c792f9f267b6e9d082d402af13f0e
#
_entry.id   f51c792f9f267b6e9d082d402af13f0e
#
_cell.length_a   1.000
_cell.length_b   1.000
_cell.length_c   1.000
_cell.angle_alpha   90.00
_cell.angle_beta   90.00
_cell.angle_gamma   90.00
#
_symmetry.space_group_name_H-M   'P 1'
#
loop_
_entity.id
_entity.type
_entity.pdbx_description
1 polymer ?
#
loop_
_entity_poly.entity_id
_entity_poly.type
_entity_poly.pdbx_seq_one_letter_code
_entity_poly.pdbx_strand_id
1 'polypeptide(L)'
;VKLEERKELPVKGYNSEVWRTNLLPQFAQKRHRVLEEKLINLEAYSEKTPINRIEEGRKSFGIIADGVAYLYARDAFPNASFLKLGMVYPFPKNLVRNFAQRVRKVYVVEEVDPFLEILTKASGVKALGKELLPLCDELNPLIVKNALKKKKKKVKREEAIPRPPALCPGCPHTGVFYLLQRKNLILTGDIGCYTLGALPPHKAMDTCVCMGASITFAHGIEKALGKNDPRRIVALIGDSTFFHMGVPGLINVGYNKGNIVTIVFDNRTTGMTGHQDHPGTGKTLMGETTRIIKVEELARACGIERVYVLDPYKIKENRRLIREIFAEEGPAVIVSSRPCALLVPRKEAKRIISELCNGCKLCLQLGCPAIMFKEEKAVIQDAFCVGCGMCQELCQKGAIV
;
A
#
# COMPACT_ATOMS: atom_id res chain seq x y z
N VAL A 1 -24.71 -5.23 -0.41
CA VAL A 1 -25.06 -3.84 -0.02
C VAL A 1 -25.95 -3.29 -1.12
N LYS A 2 -27.17 -2.88 -0.76
CA LYS A 2 -28.04 -2.17 -1.67
C LYS A 2 -27.66 -0.69 -1.63
N LEU A 3 -27.26 -0.14 -2.77
CA LEU A 3 -26.98 1.29 -2.87
C LEU A 3 -28.32 2.03 -2.97
N GLU A 4 -28.48 3.07 -2.16
CA GLU A 4 -29.57 4.01 -2.25
C GLU A 4 -29.16 5.23 -3.07
N GLU A 5 -30.11 5.99 -3.57
CA GLU A 5 -29.83 7.26 -4.24
C GLU A 5 -29.13 8.23 -3.31
N ARG A 6 -28.13 8.96 -3.86
CA ARG A 6 -27.39 9.96 -3.12
C ARG A 6 -28.32 11.09 -2.69
N LYS A 7 -28.44 11.30 -1.39
CA LYS A 7 -29.15 12.46 -0.85
C LYS A 7 -28.25 13.69 -0.91
N GLU A 8 -28.73 14.75 -1.55
CA GLU A 8 -28.08 16.05 -1.45
C GLU A 8 -28.31 16.60 -0.05
N LEU A 9 -27.22 16.89 0.64
CA LEU A 9 -27.26 17.51 1.96
C LEU A 9 -27.06 19.03 1.79
N PRO A 10 -27.85 19.85 2.51
CA PRO A 10 -27.66 21.28 2.47
C PRO A 10 -26.26 21.65 2.98
N VAL A 11 -25.57 22.51 2.24
CA VAL A 11 -24.27 23.05 2.64
C VAL A 11 -24.48 23.90 3.89
N LYS A 12 -23.89 23.47 5.02
CA LYS A 12 -23.88 24.27 6.24
C LYS A 12 -22.83 25.37 6.09
N GLY A 13 -23.22 26.61 6.27
CA GLY A 13 -22.29 27.73 6.30
C GLY A 13 -21.24 27.55 7.41
N TYR A 14 -20.08 28.16 7.22
CA TYR A 14 -19.02 28.18 8.24
C TYR A 14 -19.36 29.20 9.33
N ASN A 15 -19.50 28.72 10.57
CA ASN A 15 -19.68 29.56 11.73
C ASN A 15 -18.40 29.48 12.59
N SER A 16 -17.69 30.60 12.69
CA SER A 16 -16.42 30.66 13.42
C SER A 16 -16.66 30.72 14.93
N GLU A 17 -16.55 29.56 15.58
CA GLU A 17 -16.48 29.47 17.04
C GLU A 17 -15.04 29.18 17.46
N VAL A 18 -14.26 30.21 17.76
CA VAL A 18 -12.80 30.12 18.01
C VAL A 18 -12.45 29.06 19.04
N TRP A 19 -13.23 28.94 20.11
CA TRP A 19 -12.99 27.94 21.17
C TRP A 19 -13.19 26.48 20.70
N ARG A 20 -13.95 26.27 19.63
CA ARG A 20 -14.20 24.91 19.07
C ARG A 20 -13.13 24.48 18.09
N THR A 21 -12.53 25.41 17.37
CA THR A 21 -11.64 25.13 16.24
C THR A 21 -10.18 25.47 16.53
N ASN A 22 -9.90 26.18 17.62
CA ASN A 22 -8.56 26.56 18.03
C ASN A 22 -8.09 25.72 19.23
N LEU A 23 -6.87 25.19 19.14
CA LEU A 23 -6.29 24.28 20.16
C LEU A 23 -5.42 25.01 21.21
N LEU A 24 -5.68 26.30 21.48
CA LEU A 24 -5.05 26.93 22.64
C LEU A 24 -5.38 26.14 23.92
N PRO A 25 -4.47 26.04 24.89
CA PRO A 25 -4.63 25.17 26.07
C PRO A 25 -5.98 25.34 26.80
N GLN A 26 -6.43 26.60 26.99
CA GLN A 26 -7.72 26.88 27.62
C GLN A 26 -8.93 26.37 26.82
N PHE A 27 -8.84 26.41 25.50
CA PHE A 27 -9.90 25.89 24.63
C PHE A 27 -9.85 24.37 24.54
N ALA A 28 -8.67 23.79 24.50
CA ALA A 28 -8.48 22.35 24.54
C ALA A 28 -9.06 21.73 25.81
N GLN A 29 -8.85 22.34 26.99
CA GLN A 29 -9.46 21.90 28.26
C GLN A 29 -11.00 21.93 28.19
N LYS A 30 -11.58 23.01 27.66
CA LYS A 30 -13.03 23.10 27.49
C LYS A 30 -13.55 22.05 26.51
N ARG A 31 -12.84 21.85 25.39
CA ARG A 31 -13.18 20.83 24.39
C ARG A 31 -13.08 19.41 24.93
N HIS A 32 -12.11 19.13 25.79
CA HIS A 32 -11.96 17.82 26.41
C HIS A 32 -13.19 17.47 27.27
N ARG A 33 -13.69 18.41 28.07
CA ARG A 33 -14.93 18.19 28.85
C ARG A 33 -16.13 17.86 27.95
N VAL A 34 -16.30 18.61 26.85
CA VAL A 34 -17.36 18.35 25.86
C VAL A 34 -17.17 16.97 25.20
N LEU A 35 -15.92 16.55 24.98
CA LEU A 35 -15.62 15.23 24.43
C LEU A 35 -16.02 14.11 25.40
N GLU A 36 -15.70 14.23 26.68
CA GLU A 36 -16.07 13.25 27.70
C GLU A 36 -17.59 13.11 27.84
N GLU A 37 -18.32 14.24 27.88
CA GLU A 37 -19.80 14.22 27.86
C GLU A 37 -20.35 13.52 26.61
N LYS A 38 -19.74 13.81 25.45
CA LYS A 38 -20.11 13.15 24.18
C LYS A 38 -19.85 11.64 24.22
N LEU A 39 -18.73 11.19 24.79
CA LEU A 39 -18.42 9.76 24.90
C LEU A 39 -19.44 9.03 25.80
N ILE A 40 -19.85 9.64 26.89
CA ILE A 40 -20.94 9.11 27.74
C ILE A 40 -22.25 8.95 26.96
N ASN A 41 -22.64 9.98 26.19
CA ASN A 41 -23.84 9.93 25.37
C ASN A 41 -23.72 8.88 24.23
N LEU A 42 -22.54 8.73 23.66
CA LEU A 42 -22.27 7.71 22.63
C LEU A 42 -22.25 6.29 23.22
N GLU A 43 -21.80 6.11 24.48
CA GLU A 43 -21.93 4.82 25.18
C GLU A 43 -23.40 4.45 25.34
N ALA A 44 -24.23 5.36 25.81
CA ALA A 44 -25.68 5.15 25.93
C ALA A 44 -26.35 4.89 24.55
N TYR A 45 -25.87 5.52 23.49
CA TYR A 45 -26.33 5.26 22.12
C TYR A 45 -25.88 3.87 21.63
N SER A 46 -24.65 3.45 21.92
CA SER A 46 -24.14 2.15 21.49
C SER A 46 -24.92 0.97 22.05
N GLU A 47 -25.53 1.14 23.23
CA GLU A 47 -26.39 0.14 23.87
C GLU A 47 -27.73 -0.10 23.13
N LYS A 48 -28.21 0.89 22.36
CA LYS A 48 -29.56 0.91 21.78
C LYS A 48 -29.59 0.99 20.25
N THR A 49 -28.45 1.28 19.65
CA THR A 49 -28.39 1.47 18.19
C THR A 49 -28.72 0.18 17.43
N PRO A 50 -29.51 0.23 16.34
CA PRO A 50 -29.86 -0.96 15.57
C PRO A 50 -28.69 -1.60 14.79
N ILE A 51 -27.55 -0.89 14.66
CA ILE A 51 -26.35 -1.47 14.06
C ILE A 51 -25.66 -2.45 15.01
N ASN A 52 -25.88 -2.35 16.35
CA ASN A 52 -25.55 -3.35 17.35
C ASN A 52 -26.81 -4.19 17.61
N ARG A 53 -26.78 -5.46 17.23
CA ARG A 53 -27.98 -6.27 17.35
C ARG A 53 -27.71 -7.69 17.81
N ILE A 54 -28.66 -8.21 18.58
CA ILE A 54 -28.72 -9.62 18.96
C ILE A 54 -29.53 -10.37 17.91
N GLU A 55 -28.93 -11.45 17.39
CA GLU A 55 -29.61 -12.41 16.53
C GLU A 55 -29.78 -13.71 17.31
N GLU A 56 -31.03 -14.02 17.62
CA GLU A 56 -31.37 -15.21 18.42
C GLU A 56 -31.15 -16.51 17.61
N GLY A 57 -30.56 -17.49 18.27
CA GLY A 57 -30.32 -18.82 17.72
C GLY A 57 -30.19 -19.85 18.84
N ARG A 58 -29.38 -20.88 18.63
CA ARG A 58 -29.12 -21.91 19.65
C ARG A 58 -28.42 -21.29 20.86
N LYS A 59 -28.99 -21.56 22.06
CA LYS A 59 -28.48 -21.03 23.33
C LYS A 59 -27.29 -21.82 23.92
N SER A 60 -26.82 -22.88 23.26
CA SER A 60 -25.66 -23.64 23.70
C SER A 60 -24.36 -22.82 23.73
N PHE A 61 -24.26 -21.86 22.85
CA PHE A 61 -23.21 -20.84 22.83
C PHE A 61 -23.64 -19.64 22.00
N GLY A 62 -23.04 -18.49 22.27
CA GLY A 62 -23.19 -17.27 21.51
C GLY A 62 -21.85 -16.74 21.01
N ILE A 63 -21.90 -15.99 19.92
CA ILE A 63 -20.73 -15.38 19.30
C ILE A 63 -20.88 -13.87 19.29
N ILE A 64 -19.90 -13.17 19.86
CA ILE A 64 -19.74 -11.71 19.73
C ILE A 64 -18.74 -11.48 18.61
N ALA A 65 -19.11 -10.67 17.62
CA ALA A 65 -18.25 -10.38 16.47
C ALA A 65 -18.60 -9.06 15.81
N ASP A 66 -17.64 -8.50 15.09
CA ASP A 66 -17.80 -7.31 14.24
C ASP A 66 -17.32 -7.55 12.81
N GLY A 67 -17.46 -6.54 11.97
CA GLY A 67 -16.91 -6.50 10.62
C GLY A 67 -17.08 -7.78 9.82
N VAL A 68 -16.01 -8.19 9.13
CA VAL A 68 -15.97 -9.41 8.32
C VAL A 68 -15.92 -10.68 9.18
N ALA A 69 -15.36 -10.62 10.38
CA ALA A 69 -15.29 -11.75 11.29
C ALA A 69 -16.70 -12.24 11.68
N TYR A 70 -17.68 -11.32 11.80
CA TYR A 70 -19.08 -11.67 11.97
C TYR A 70 -19.61 -12.49 10.79
N LEU A 71 -19.28 -12.14 9.55
CA LEU A 71 -19.73 -12.87 8.35
C LEU A 71 -19.15 -14.29 8.33
N TYR A 72 -17.86 -14.44 8.64
CA TYR A 72 -17.22 -15.75 8.72
C TYR A 72 -17.80 -16.63 9.83
N ALA A 73 -18.07 -16.04 11.00
CA ALA A 73 -18.67 -16.77 12.11
C ALA A 73 -20.11 -17.21 11.80
N ARG A 74 -20.88 -16.36 11.11
CA ARG A 74 -22.25 -16.66 10.71
C ARG A 74 -22.33 -17.76 9.66
N ASP A 75 -21.42 -17.74 8.66
CA ASP A 75 -21.32 -18.81 7.67
C ASP A 75 -20.89 -20.14 8.33
N ALA A 76 -19.93 -20.10 9.27
CA ALA A 76 -19.49 -21.28 10.01
C ALA A 76 -20.56 -21.89 10.91
N PHE A 77 -21.43 -21.07 11.52
CA PHE A 77 -22.43 -21.43 12.53
C PHE A 77 -23.78 -20.72 12.31
N PRO A 78 -24.50 -20.97 11.22
CA PRO A 78 -25.71 -20.20 10.84
C PRO A 78 -26.84 -20.25 11.88
N ASN A 79 -26.83 -21.24 12.78
CA ASN A 79 -27.85 -21.43 13.81
C ASN A 79 -27.38 -21.00 15.21
N ALA A 80 -26.22 -20.38 15.38
CA ALA A 80 -25.76 -19.86 16.67
C ALA A 80 -26.49 -18.55 17.01
N SER A 81 -26.49 -18.19 18.30
CA SER A 81 -26.86 -16.83 18.72
C SER A 81 -25.68 -15.89 18.46
N PHE A 82 -25.97 -14.68 17.97
CA PHE A 82 -24.97 -13.69 17.68
C PHE A 82 -25.27 -12.36 18.40
N LEU A 83 -24.22 -11.70 18.87
CA LEU A 83 -24.19 -10.27 19.08
C LEU A 83 -23.31 -9.66 18.00
N LYS A 84 -23.92 -9.09 16.99
CA LYS A 84 -23.21 -8.34 15.94
C LYS A 84 -23.00 -6.92 16.40
N LEU A 85 -21.75 -6.51 16.54
CA LEU A 85 -21.37 -5.13 16.82
C LEU A 85 -21.04 -4.39 15.52
N GLY A 86 -21.77 -3.32 15.26
CA GLY A 86 -21.47 -2.37 14.17
C GLY A 86 -20.82 -1.10 14.70
N MET A 87 -21.05 -0.80 15.99
CA MET A 87 -20.38 0.24 16.75
C MET A 87 -19.69 -0.39 17.96
N VAL A 88 -18.37 -0.49 17.88
CA VAL A 88 -17.54 -1.18 18.89
C VAL A 88 -17.01 -0.24 19.99
N TYR A 89 -17.02 1.07 19.72
CA TYR A 89 -16.55 2.07 20.68
C TYR A 89 -17.44 3.32 20.65
N PRO A 90 -17.84 3.88 21.82
CA PRO A 90 -17.70 3.29 23.16
C PRO A 90 -18.38 1.94 23.27
N PHE A 91 -17.81 1.04 24.09
CA PHE A 91 -18.23 -0.36 24.14
C PHE A 91 -19.57 -0.56 24.85
N PRO A 92 -20.56 -1.26 24.27
CA PRO A 92 -21.89 -1.46 24.82
C PRO A 92 -21.90 -2.54 25.91
N LYS A 93 -21.40 -2.23 27.10
CA LYS A 93 -21.16 -3.17 28.21
C LYS A 93 -22.41 -3.91 28.64
N ASN A 94 -23.55 -3.20 28.71
CA ASN A 94 -24.81 -3.78 29.20
C ASN A 94 -25.43 -4.69 28.14
N LEU A 95 -25.37 -4.32 26.86
CA LEU A 95 -25.82 -5.15 25.76
C LEU A 95 -25.02 -6.47 25.70
N VAL A 96 -23.72 -6.39 25.90
CA VAL A 96 -22.82 -7.55 25.95
C VAL A 96 -23.14 -8.45 27.14
N ARG A 97 -23.35 -7.90 28.34
CA ARG A 97 -23.77 -8.67 29.53
C ARG A 97 -25.13 -9.33 29.32
N ASN A 98 -26.09 -8.60 28.78
CA ASN A 98 -27.42 -9.10 28.47
C ASN A 98 -27.36 -10.28 27.48
N PHE A 99 -26.58 -10.13 26.41
CA PHE A 99 -26.36 -11.23 25.46
C PHE A 99 -25.73 -12.45 26.12
N ALA A 100 -24.70 -12.24 26.95
CA ALA A 100 -24.00 -13.32 27.65
C ALA A 100 -24.92 -14.14 28.56
N GLN A 101 -25.90 -13.51 29.21
CA GLN A 101 -26.89 -14.19 30.04
C GLN A 101 -27.86 -15.10 29.27
N ARG A 102 -28.02 -14.89 27.98
CA ARG A 102 -28.91 -15.66 27.12
C ARG A 102 -28.32 -16.97 26.60
N VAL A 103 -27.01 -17.15 26.76
CA VAL A 103 -26.26 -18.28 26.22
C VAL A 103 -25.40 -18.97 27.28
N ARG A 104 -25.12 -20.25 27.10
CA ARG A 104 -24.30 -21.00 28.07
C ARG A 104 -22.82 -20.70 28.00
N LYS A 105 -22.32 -20.26 26.83
CA LYS A 105 -20.92 -20.00 26.56
C LYS A 105 -20.79 -18.87 25.56
N VAL A 106 -19.83 -17.99 25.76
CA VAL A 106 -19.55 -16.87 24.87
C VAL A 106 -18.23 -17.08 24.16
N TYR A 107 -18.23 -16.93 22.85
CA TYR A 107 -17.04 -16.80 22.03
C TYR A 107 -16.94 -15.40 21.47
N VAL A 108 -15.72 -14.86 21.36
CA VAL A 108 -15.44 -13.64 20.63
C VAL A 108 -14.67 -14.00 19.36
N VAL A 109 -15.18 -13.57 18.20
CA VAL A 109 -14.57 -13.80 16.91
C VAL A 109 -14.22 -12.47 16.29
N GLU A 110 -12.94 -12.16 16.27
CA GLU A 110 -12.37 -10.92 15.72
C GLU A 110 -11.01 -11.21 15.05
N GLU A 111 -10.61 -10.37 14.13
CA GLU A 111 -9.30 -10.48 13.47
C GLU A 111 -8.24 -9.69 14.24
N VAL A 112 -6.97 -10.05 14.03
CA VAL A 112 -5.79 -9.40 14.60
C VAL A 112 -5.83 -9.38 16.14
N ASP A 113 -5.82 -8.20 16.76
CA ASP A 113 -5.70 -8.02 18.21
C ASP A 113 -7.01 -8.31 18.97
N PRO A 114 -6.92 -8.77 20.23
CA PRO A 114 -8.09 -9.14 21.03
C PRO A 114 -8.83 -7.92 21.63
N PHE A 115 -9.25 -6.97 20.79
CA PHE A 115 -9.93 -5.74 21.24
C PHE A 115 -11.31 -6.01 21.85
N LEU A 116 -12.18 -6.72 21.11
CA LEU A 116 -13.52 -7.06 21.61
C LEU A 116 -13.45 -8.05 22.75
N GLU A 117 -12.52 -9.00 22.70
CA GLU A 117 -12.33 -9.99 23.76
C GLU A 117 -11.94 -9.32 25.09
N ILE A 118 -10.98 -8.40 25.06
CA ILE A 118 -10.52 -7.66 26.24
C ILE A 118 -11.69 -6.85 26.83
N LEU A 119 -12.42 -6.11 26.02
CA LEU A 119 -13.55 -5.29 26.48
C LEU A 119 -14.72 -6.15 27.00
N THR A 120 -14.98 -7.30 26.36
CA THR A 120 -15.97 -8.28 26.83
C THR A 120 -15.59 -8.83 28.18
N LYS A 121 -14.34 -9.26 28.37
CA LYS A 121 -13.83 -9.76 29.67
C LYS A 121 -13.82 -8.65 30.73
N ALA A 122 -13.40 -7.45 30.38
CA ALA A 122 -13.44 -6.28 31.28
C ALA A 122 -14.88 -5.90 31.72
N SER A 123 -15.88 -6.28 30.93
CA SER A 123 -17.30 -6.12 31.28
C SER A 123 -17.80 -7.21 32.21
N GLY A 124 -16.94 -8.12 32.72
CA GLY A 124 -17.29 -9.21 33.62
C GLY A 124 -17.85 -10.46 32.95
N VAL A 125 -17.78 -10.55 31.63
CA VAL A 125 -18.26 -11.70 30.86
C VAL A 125 -17.12 -12.70 30.63
N LYS A 126 -17.34 -13.97 31.01
CA LYS A 126 -16.41 -15.06 30.66
C LYS A 126 -16.53 -15.39 29.18
N ALA A 127 -15.50 -15.09 28.40
CA ALA A 127 -15.47 -15.32 26.96
C ALA A 127 -14.17 -16.02 26.54
N LEU A 128 -14.25 -16.78 25.46
CA LEU A 128 -13.14 -17.43 24.79
C LEU A 128 -12.93 -16.78 23.41
N GLY A 129 -11.71 -16.43 23.08
CA GLY A 129 -11.37 -15.76 21.82
C GLY A 129 -10.05 -16.21 21.25
N LYS A 130 -8.98 -15.42 21.37
CA LYS A 130 -7.66 -15.69 20.79
C LYS A 130 -6.94 -16.92 21.36
N GLU A 131 -7.35 -17.46 22.47
CA GLU A 131 -6.88 -18.77 22.94
C GLU A 131 -7.28 -19.92 22.01
N LEU A 132 -8.31 -19.72 21.17
CA LEU A 132 -8.81 -20.69 20.19
C LEU A 132 -8.52 -20.25 18.75
N LEU A 133 -8.58 -18.95 18.47
CA LEU A 133 -8.44 -18.35 17.16
C LEU A 133 -7.00 -17.86 16.93
N PRO A 134 -6.47 -17.93 15.71
CA PRO A 134 -5.16 -17.41 15.40
C PRO A 134 -5.08 -15.89 15.63
N LEU A 135 -3.93 -15.42 16.09
CA LEU A 135 -3.62 -14.01 16.23
C LEU A 135 -3.16 -13.39 14.91
N CYS A 136 -2.53 -14.19 14.06
CA CYS A 136 -2.00 -13.77 12.77
C CYS A 136 -2.82 -14.36 11.62
N ASP A 137 -2.67 -13.78 10.45
CA ASP A 137 -3.35 -14.12 9.20
C ASP A 137 -4.85 -13.83 9.21
N GLU A 138 -5.47 -13.94 8.04
CA GLU A 138 -6.91 -13.75 7.86
C GLU A 138 -7.72 -14.92 8.40
N LEU A 139 -8.86 -14.64 9.01
CA LEU A 139 -9.86 -15.63 9.34
C LEU A 139 -10.62 -16.04 8.07
N ASN A 140 -11.27 -17.19 8.17
CA ASN A 140 -12.29 -17.65 7.22
C ASN A 140 -13.28 -18.58 7.94
N PRO A 141 -14.43 -18.93 7.34
CA PRO A 141 -15.42 -19.79 7.98
C PRO A 141 -14.88 -21.13 8.46
N LEU A 142 -13.93 -21.72 7.73
CA LEU A 142 -13.36 -23.02 8.10
C LEU A 142 -12.44 -22.93 9.32
N ILE A 143 -11.61 -21.89 9.40
CA ILE A 143 -10.75 -21.60 10.56
C ILE A 143 -11.63 -21.41 11.79
N VAL A 144 -12.64 -20.53 11.72
CA VAL A 144 -13.57 -20.26 12.81
C VAL A 144 -14.30 -21.55 13.25
N LYS A 145 -14.79 -22.34 12.29
CA LYS A 145 -15.49 -23.60 12.57
C LYS A 145 -14.61 -24.62 13.30
N ASN A 146 -13.37 -24.78 12.87
CA ASN A 146 -12.43 -25.73 13.47
C ASN A 146 -11.99 -25.28 14.87
N ALA A 147 -11.70 -23.99 15.05
CA ALA A 147 -11.31 -23.40 16.32
C ALA A 147 -12.39 -23.60 17.41
N LEU A 148 -13.61 -23.22 17.14
CA LEU A 148 -14.70 -23.28 18.10
C LEU A 148 -15.14 -24.73 18.38
N LYS A 149 -15.01 -25.64 17.41
CA LYS A 149 -15.27 -27.09 17.61
C LYS A 149 -14.10 -27.86 18.23
N LYS A 150 -12.99 -27.19 18.53
CA LYS A 150 -11.75 -27.80 19.04
C LYS A 150 -11.24 -28.97 18.17
N LYS A 151 -11.54 -28.94 16.89
CA LYS A 151 -11.05 -29.95 15.94
C LYS A 151 -9.63 -29.58 15.49
N LYS A 152 -8.63 -30.28 16.00
CA LYS A 152 -7.23 -30.22 15.52
C LYS A 152 -7.06 -30.87 14.13
N LYS A 153 -7.98 -30.72 13.21
CA LYS A 153 -7.72 -31.15 11.84
C LYS A 153 -6.75 -30.15 11.21
N LYS A 154 -5.51 -30.58 10.99
CA LYS A 154 -4.64 -29.93 10.01
C LYS A 154 -5.43 -29.93 8.70
N VAL A 155 -5.93 -28.77 8.28
CA VAL A 155 -6.44 -28.60 6.93
C VAL A 155 -5.22 -28.83 6.03
N LYS A 156 -5.24 -29.91 5.25
CA LYS A 156 -4.24 -30.11 4.21
C LYS A 156 -4.43 -28.94 3.26
N ARG A 157 -3.63 -27.90 3.41
CA ARG A 157 -3.58 -26.81 2.41
C ARG A 157 -3.00 -27.48 1.18
N GLU A 158 -3.78 -27.58 0.10
CA GLU A 158 -3.18 -27.78 -1.21
C GLU A 158 -2.25 -26.59 -1.41
N GLU A 159 -0.97 -26.85 -1.62
CA GLU A 159 0.00 -25.81 -1.90
C GLU A 159 -0.40 -25.13 -3.21
N ALA A 160 -1.06 -23.99 -3.10
CA ALA A 160 -1.37 -23.17 -4.26
C ALA A 160 -0.05 -22.72 -4.90
N ILE A 161 0.02 -22.76 -6.23
CA ILE A 161 1.16 -22.24 -6.96
C ILE A 161 1.34 -20.76 -6.59
N PRO A 162 2.50 -20.36 -6.04
CA PRO A 162 2.75 -18.99 -5.66
C PRO A 162 2.57 -18.03 -6.85
N ARG A 163 1.76 -17.01 -6.69
CA ARG A 163 1.56 -15.96 -7.70
C ARG A 163 1.88 -14.60 -7.09
N PRO A 164 3.17 -14.29 -6.88
CA PRO A 164 3.56 -13.00 -6.33
C PRO A 164 3.11 -11.89 -7.28
N PRO A 165 2.72 -10.72 -6.75
CA PRO A 165 2.43 -9.57 -7.57
C PRO A 165 3.68 -9.16 -8.36
N ALA A 166 3.49 -8.63 -9.57
CA ALA A 166 4.56 -8.19 -10.46
C ALA A 166 4.20 -6.84 -11.10
N LEU A 167 5.22 -6.12 -11.56
CA LEU A 167 5.02 -4.94 -12.39
C LEU A 167 4.31 -5.32 -13.70
N CYS A 168 3.44 -4.45 -14.18
CA CYS A 168 2.69 -4.66 -15.41
C CYS A 168 3.61 -4.82 -16.63
N PRO A 169 3.19 -5.52 -17.69
CA PRO A 169 3.91 -5.49 -18.96
C PRO A 169 4.11 -4.05 -19.45
N GLY A 170 5.34 -3.69 -19.79
CA GLY A 170 5.69 -2.34 -20.21
C GLY A 170 5.66 -1.28 -19.09
N CYS A 171 5.60 -1.67 -17.84
CA CYS A 171 5.65 -0.71 -16.73
C CYS A 171 6.92 0.15 -16.81
N PRO A 172 6.80 1.50 -16.78
CA PRO A 172 7.95 2.39 -16.89
C PRO A 172 8.97 2.22 -15.75
N HIS A 173 8.54 1.77 -14.59
CA HIS A 173 9.44 1.56 -13.45
C HIS A 173 10.45 0.42 -13.69
N THR A 174 10.10 -0.54 -14.53
CA THR A 174 10.91 -1.74 -14.82
C THR A 174 12.32 -1.41 -15.31
N GLY A 175 12.46 -0.44 -16.23
CA GLY A 175 13.76 -0.06 -16.78
C GLY A 175 14.73 0.48 -15.73
N VAL A 176 14.24 1.31 -14.82
CA VAL A 176 15.05 1.84 -13.70
C VAL A 176 15.42 0.72 -12.73
N PHE A 177 14.46 -0.11 -12.30
CA PHE A 177 14.76 -1.23 -11.40
C PHE A 177 15.80 -2.18 -11.97
N TYR A 178 15.72 -2.48 -13.27
CA TYR A 178 16.76 -3.27 -13.94
C TYR A 178 18.16 -2.66 -13.79
N LEU A 179 18.27 -1.32 -13.80
CA LEU A 179 19.56 -0.62 -13.66
C LEU A 179 20.02 -0.54 -12.20
N LEU A 180 19.10 -0.62 -11.22
CA LEU A 180 19.39 -0.56 -9.80
C LEU A 180 19.72 -1.92 -9.14
N GLN A 181 19.61 -3.02 -9.89
CA GLN A 181 19.97 -4.38 -9.43
C GLN A 181 21.47 -4.52 -9.15
N ARG A 182 22.02 -3.77 -8.19
CA ARG A 182 23.47 -3.72 -7.90
C ARG A 182 23.75 -3.87 -6.42
N LYS A 183 24.93 -4.44 -6.09
CA LYS A 183 25.35 -4.78 -4.74
C LYS A 183 25.76 -3.59 -3.85
N ASN A 184 26.07 -2.43 -4.41
CA ASN A 184 26.64 -1.30 -3.68
C ASN A 184 25.69 -0.11 -3.54
N LEU A 185 24.39 -0.39 -3.38
CA LEU A 185 23.37 0.61 -3.17
C LEU A 185 22.59 0.29 -1.89
N ILE A 186 22.14 1.35 -1.20
CA ILE A 186 21.08 1.28 -0.21
C ILE A 186 19.86 1.96 -0.84
N LEU A 187 18.81 1.21 -1.02
CA LEU A 187 17.61 1.62 -1.76
C LEU A 187 16.43 1.76 -0.81
N THR A 188 16.14 2.99 -0.40
CA THR A 188 14.96 3.26 0.44
C THR A 188 13.76 3.52 -0.44
N GLY A 189 12.62 2.95 -0.10
CA GLY A 189 11.38 3.16 -0.81
C GLY A 189 10.21 3.48 0.10
N ASP A 190 9.10 3.72 -0.52
CA ASP A 190 7.81 3.87 0.14
C ASP A 190 6.68 3.20 -0.70
N ILE A 191 5.43 3.59 -0.52
CA ILE A 191 4.29 2.84 -1.01
C ILE A 191 3.77 3.38 -2.34
N GLY A 192 3.75 2.51 -3.35
CA GLY A 192 3.25 2.75 -4.69
C GLY A 192 3.50 1.54 -5.60
N CYS A 193 3.21 1.62 -6.90
CA CYS A 193 3.53 0.53 -7.83
C CYS A 193 5.01 0.13 -7.79
N TYR A 194 5.89 1.09 -7.57
CA TYR A 194 7.33 0.87 -7.46
C TYR A 194 7.74 0.03 -6.24
N THR A 195 6.90 -0.14 -5.23
CA THR A 195 7.19 -1.07 -4.11
C THR A 195 7.41 -2.50 -4.61
N LEU A 196 6.81 -2.87 -5.74
CA LEU A 196 7.02 -4.18 -6.36
C LEU A 196 8.47 -4.39 -6.86
N GLY A 197 9.28 -3.35 -6.94
CA GLY A 197 10.71 -3.44 -7.17
C GLY A 197 11.49 -4.17 -6.07
N ALA A 198 10.92 -4.32 -4.87
CA ALA A 198 11.49 -5.14 -3.80
C ALA A 198 11.45 -6.64 -4.11
N LEU A 199 10.55 -7.08 -5.00
CA LEU A 199 10.34 -8.49 -5.33
C LEU A 199 11.29 -8.96 -6.45
N PRO A 200 11.52 -10.29 -6.56
CA PRO A 200 12.25 -10.85 -7.68
C PRO A 200 11.58 -10.50 -9.02
N PRO A 201 12.37 -10.33 -10.10
CA PRO A 201 13.83 -10.49 -10.17
C PRO A 201 14.61 -9.24 -9.72
N HIS A 202 13.95 -8.10 -9.47
CA HIS A 202 14.63 -6.82 -9.24
C HIS A 202 15.37 -6.77 -7.91
N LYS A 203 14.69 -7.09 -6.81
CA LYS A 203 15.23 -7.00 -5.43
C LYS A 203 15.95 -5.66 -5.20
N ALA A 204 15.36 -4.59 -5.69
CA ALA A 204 15.95 -3.25 -5.76
C ALA A 204 15.18 -2.26 -4.87
N MET A 205 14.86 -2.68 -3.66
CA MET A 205 14.32 -1.83 -2.59
C MET A 205 14.52 -2.53 -1.25
N ASP A 206 15.28 -1.88 -0.36
CA ASP A 206 15.64 -2.46 0.94
C ASP A 206 14.63 -2.11 2.03
N THR A 207 13.94 -0.97 1.92
CA THR A 207 12.98 -0.51 2.93
C THR A 207 11.69 0.00 2.29
N CYS A 208 10.57 -0.24 2.98
CA CYS A 208 9.26 0.32 2.65
C CYS A 208 8.50 0.51 3.96
N VAL A 209 8.36 1.76 4.44
CA VAL A 209 7.75 2.05 5.75
C VAL A 209 6.37 2.70 5.60
N CYS A 210 6.31 3.92 5.05
CA CYS A 210 5.05 4.62 4.80
C CYS A 210 5.22 5.60 3.63
N MET A 211 4.10 6.08 3.08
CA MET A 211 4.12 7.03 1.96
C MET A 211 4.94 8.28 2.31
N GLY A 212 5.90 8.63 1.44
CA GLY A 212 6.78 9.79 1.59
C GLY A 212 8.00 9.59 2.48
N ALA A 213 8.15 8.44 3.15
CA ALA A 213 9.28 8.20 4.06
C ALA A 213 10.60 7.94 3.34
N SER A 214 10.59 7.56 2.06
CA SER A 214 11.81 7.14 1.34
C SER A 214 12.95 8.16 1.41
N ILE A 215 12.66 9.44 1.16
CA ILE A 215 13.67 10.52 1.14
C ILE A 215 14.23 10.77 2.54
N THR A 216 13.35 10.91 3.54
CA THR A 216 13.79 11.19 4.92
C THR A 216 14.53 10.00 5.52
N PHE A 217 14.13 8.78 5.18
CA PHE A 217 14.79 7.56 5.62
C PHE A 217 16.18 7.42 4.98
N ALA A 218 16.31 7.69 3.67
CA ALA A 218 17.60 7.77 2.99
C ALA A 218 18.55 8.77 3.64
N HIS A 219 18.06 9.98 3.92
CA HIS A 219 18.86 11.01 4.55
C HIS A 219 19.26 10.62 5.99
N GLY A 220 18.35 10.00 6.75
CA GLY A 220 18.68 9.49 8.09
C GLY A 220 19.75 8.41 8.06
N ILE A 221 19.68 7.46 7.13
CA ILE A 221 20.71 6.43 6.93
C ILE A 221 22.06 7.08 6.56
N GLU A 222 22.05 8.06 5.63
CA GLU A 222 23.25 8.78 5.21
C GLU A 222 23.94 9.44 6.41
N LYS A 223 23.19 10.12 7.27
CA LYS A 223 23.74 10.74 8.47
C LYS A 223 24.24 9.72 9.50
N ALA A 224 23.57 8.58 9.62
CA ALA A 224 23.95 7.53 10.57
C ALA A 224 25.21 6.76 10.14
N LEU A 225 25.35 6.46 8.85
CA LEU A 225 26.51 5.73 8.31
C LEU A 225 27.74 6.63 8.14
N GLY A 226 27.54 7.93 7.93
CA GLY A 226 28.61 8.88 7.68
C GLY A 226 29.36 8.62 6.36
N LYS A 227 30.55 9.22 6.23
CA LYS A 227 31.33 9.18 4.98
C LYS A 227 32.09 7.87 4.73
N ASN A 228 32.12 6.97 5.70
CA ASN A 228 32.92 5.75 5.61
C ASN A 228 32.22 4.59 4.91
N ASP A 229 30.93 4.69 4.68
CA ASP A 229 30.20 3.66 3.94
C ASP A 229 30.32 3.91 2.43
N PRO A 230 30.83 2.94 1.65
CA PRO A 230 31.05 3.11 0.22
C PRO A 230 29.77 3.00 -0.61
N ARG A 231 28.64 2.64 0.01
CA ARG A 231 27.37 2.43 -0.70
C ARG A 231 26.70 3.77 -1.03
N ARG A 232 26.23 3.90 -2.25
CA ARG A 232 25.38 5.04 -2.63
C ARG A 232 23.98 4.86 -2.09
N ILE A 233 23.45 5.87 -1.43
CA ILE A 233 22.11 5.84 -0.85
C ILE A 233 21.14 6.50 -1.84
N VAL A 234 20.07 5.78 -2.18
CA VAL A 234 19.10 6.21 -3.18
C VAL A 234 17.68 6.07 -2.61
N ALA A 235 16.94 7.17 -2.62
CA ALA A 235 15.52 7.20 -2.27
C ALA A 235 14.67 6.98 -3.53
N LEU A 236 13.70 6.10 -3.45
CA LEU A 236 12.76 5.75 -4.51
C LEU A 236 11.35 6.21 -4.13
N ILE A 237 10.75 7.09 -4.93
CA ILE A 237 9.44 7.68 -4.65
C ILE A 237 8.63 7.86 -5.94
N GLY A 238 7.31 7.65 -5.86
CA GLY A 238 6.41 7.94 -6.97
C GLY A 238 6.04 9.43 -7.06
N ASP A 239 5.59 9.87 -8.22
CA ASP A 239 5.19 11.24 -8.50
C ASP A 239 4.11 11.77 -7.54
N SER A 240 3.00 11.05 -7.40
CA SER A 240 1.92 11.42 -6.47
C SER A 240 2.43 11.56 -5.04
N THR A 241 3.17 10.56 -4.55
CA THR A 241 3.74 10.57 -3.21
C THR A 241 4.76 11.70 -3.03
N PHE A 242 5.55 12.00 -4.05
CA PHE A 242 6.49 13.11 -4.04
C PHE A 242 5.76 14.46 -3.82
N PHE A 243 4.70 14.73 -4.59
CA PHE A 243 3.93 15.97 -4.44
C PHE A 243 3.26 16.09 -3.08
N HIS A 244 2.74 15.00 -2.54
CA HIS A 244 1.97 15.03 -1.29
C HIS A 244 2.84 14.99 -0.03
N MET A 245 3.95 14.26 -0.03
CA MET A 245 4.73 14.00 1.19
C MET A 245 6.25 14.07 0.99
N GLY A 246 6.77 13.97 -0.24
CA GLY A 246 8.21 13.91 -0.50
C GLY A 246 8.92 15.26 -0.43
N VAL A 247 8.22 16.35 -0.77
CA VAL A 247 8.79 17.70 -0.87
C VAL A 247 9.45 18.19 0.43
N PRO A 248 8.82 18.08 1.62
CA PRO A 248 9.46 18.48 2.87
C PRO A 248 10.76 17.72 3.15
N GLY A 249 10.79 16.41 2.83
CA GLY A 249 11.97 15.58 2.92
C GLY A 249 13.10 16.07 1.99
N LEU A 250 12.76 16.42 0.75
CA LEU A 250 13.73 16.91 -0.21
C LEU A 250 14.29 18.29 0.16
N ILE A 251 13.46 19.19 0.68
CA ILE A 251 13.92 20.49 1.24
C ILE A 251 14.95 20.24 2.35
N ASN A 252 14.67 19.29 3.25
CA ASN A 252 15.59 18.97 4.32
C ASN A 252 16.93 18.42 3.78
N VAL A 253 16.90 17.60 2.73
CA VAL A 253 18.12 17.09 2.05
C VAL A 253 18.92 18.24 1.43
N GLY A 254 18.26 19.15 0.70
CA GLY A 254 18.93 20.32 0.11
C GLY A 254 19.53 21.23 1.17
N TYR A 255 18.75 21.62 2.16
CA TYR A 255 19.18 22.50 3.25
C TYR A 255 20.36 21.94 4.06
N ASN A 256 20.35 20.66 4.39
CA ASN A 256 21.38 20.00 5.18
C ASN A 256 22.49 19.34 4.33
N LYS A 257 22.57 19.67 3.04
CA LYS A 257 23.59 19.14 2.11
C LYS A 257 23.74 17.62 2.19
N GLY A 258 22.60 16.91 2.14
CA GLY A 258 22.57 15.45 2.22
C GLY A 258 23.20 14.82 0.97
N ASN A 259 23.96 13.74 1.15
CA ASN A 259 24.61 13.03 0.04
C ASN A 259 23.80 11.82 -0.44
N ILE A 260 22.58 12.06 -0.92
CA ILE A 260 21.70 11.02 -1.44
C ILE A 260 21.23 11.34 -2.86
N VAL A 261 20.80 10.31 -3.59
CA VAL A 261 20.09 10.47 -4.87
C VAL A 261 18.63 10.14 -4.65
N THR A 262 17.73 11.01 -5.09
CA THR A 262 16.28 10.74 -5.11
C THR A 262 15.85 10.40 -6.53
N ILE A 263 15.23 9.24 -6.74
CA ILE A 263 14.62 8.87 -8.01
C ILE A 263 13.11 9.01 -7.87
N VAL A 264 12.52 9.93 -8.63
CA VAL A 264 11.07 10.12 -8.71
C VAL A 264 10.54 9.36 -9.92
N PHE A 265 9.70 8.37 -9.69
CA PHE A 265 8.99 7.63 -10.72
C PHE A 265 7.77 8.41 -11.19
N ASP A 266 7.93 9.24 -12.22
CA ASP A 266 6.86 10.03 -12.81
C ASP A 266 6.15 9.21 -13.90
N ASN A 267 5.09 8.52 -13.52
CA ASN A 267 4.21 7.79 -14.43
C ASN A 267 2.91 8.53 -14.74
N ARG A 268 2.79 9.77 -14.29
CA ARG A 268 1.67 10.68 -14.52
C ARG A 268 0.32 10.16 -14.04
N THR A 269 0.32 9.39 -12.95
CA THR A 269 -0.91 8.91 -12.33
C THR A 269 -0.64 8.24 -10.99
N THR A 270 -1.60 8.28 -10.08
CA THR A 270 -1.59 7.45 -8.87
C THR A 270 -2.09 6.04 -9.21
N GLY A 271 -1.20 5.25 -9.86
CA GLY A 271 -1.60 4.01 -10.55
C GLY A 271 -2.15 2.91 -9.67
N MET A 272 -1.55 2.68 -8.48
CA MET A 272 -1.87 1.54 -7.61
C MET A 272 -3.32 1.55 -7.10
N THR A 273 -3.90 2.71 -6.88
CA THR A 273 -5.22 2.90 -6.27
C THR A 273 -6.35 3.20 -7.27
N GLY A 274 -6.07 3.16 -8.57
CA GLY A 274 -7.07 3.33 -9.62
C GLY A 274 -6.89 4.56 -10.49
N HIS A 275 -5.64 5.00 -10.70
CA HIS A 275 -5.30 6.07 -11.64
C HIS A 275 -5.85 7.45 -11.29
N GLN A 276 -5.83 7.82 -10.01
CA GLN A 276 -6.22 9.15 -9.57
C GLN A 276 -5.26 10.22 -10.11
N ASP A 277 -5.84 11.39 -10.37
CA ASP A 277 -5.06 12.60 -10.73
C ASP A 277 -4.29 13.16 -9.53
N HIS A 278 -3.21 13.87 -9.80
CA HIS A 278 -2.36 14.58 -8.84
C HIS A 278 -1.77 15.84 -9.47
N PRO A 279 -1.08 16.72 -8.75
CA PRO A 279 -0.61 18.01 -9.31
C PRO A 279 0.23 17.93 -10.58
N GLY A 280 0.85 16.78 -10.88
CA GLY A 280 1.62 16.55 -12.11
C GLY A 280 0.80 16.07 -13.31
N THR A 281 -0.53 15.84 -13.18
CA THR A 281 -1.37 15.33 -14.29
C THR A 281 -2.04 16.44 -15.10
N GLY A 282 -2.17 17.65 -14.55
CA GLY A 282 -2.82 18.79 -15.22
C GLY A 282 -4.34 18.74 -15.19
N LYS A 283 -4.92 18.02 -14.21
CA LYS A 283 -6.37 17.96 -13.96
C LYS A 283 -6.68 18.20 -12.49
N THR A 284 -7.76 18.91 -12.23
CA THR A 284 -8.33 19.08 -10.90
C THR A 284 -9.09 17.81 -10.48
N LEU A 285 -9.47 17.73 -9.20
CA LEU A 285 -10.32 16.64 -8.70
C LEU A 285 -11.67 16.54 -9.46
N MET A 286 -12.19 17.66 -9.95
CA MET A 286 -13.43 17.73 -10.72
C MET A 286 -13.23 17.50 -12.23
N GLY A 287 -12.00 17.19 -12.67
CA GLY A 287 -11.67 16.93 -14.07
C GLY A 287 -11.35 18.14 -14.93
N GLU A 288 -11.33 19.33 -14.37
CA GLU A 288 -11.00 20.56 -15.08
C GLU A 288 -9.50 20.61 -15.43
N THR A 289 -9.17 21.15 -16.60
CA THR A 289 -7.76 21.37 -16.99
C THR A 289 -7.12 22.43 -16.11
N THR A 290 -5.92 22.15 -15.61
CA THR A 290 -5.13 23.06 -14.77
C THR A 290 -3.65 22.98 -15.12
N ARG A 291 -2.85 23.85 -14.48
CA ARG A 291 -1.39 23.87 -14.66
C ARG A 291 -0.77 22.55 -14.19
N ILE A 292 0.10 21.97 -15.00
CA ILE A 292 0.96 20.85 -14.62
C ILE A 292 2.11 21.40 -13.75
N ILE A 293 2.28 20.81 -12.56
CA ILE A 293 3.46 21.06 -11.73
C ILE A 293 4.51 20.02 -12.10
N LYS A 294 5.66 20.48 -12.57
CA LYS A 294 6.74 19.57 -12.95
C LYS A 294 7.62 19.21 -11.78
N VAL A 295 7.93 17.93 -11.65
CA VAL A 295 8.78 17.39 -10.57
C VAL A 295 10.16 18.06 -10.59
N GLU A 296 10.77 18.21 -11.76
CA GLU A 296 12.10 18.79 -11.92
C GLU A 296 12.18 20.28 -11.53
N GLU A 297 11.12 21.04 -11.79
CA GLU A 297 11.03 22.44 -11.36
C GLU A 297 10.91 22.54 -9.83
N LEU A 298 10.08 21.68 -9.25
CA LEU A 298 9.87 21.64 -7.81
C LEU A 298 11.13 21.14 -7.07
N ALA A 299 11.84 20.17 -7.63
CA ALA A 299 13.09 19.68 -7.06
C ALA A 299 14.18 20.79 -7.01
N ARG A 300 14.27 21.61 -8.07
CA ARG A 300 15.16 22.78 -8.04
C ARG A 300 14.74 23.81 -7.00
N ALA A 301 13.45 24.07 -6.86
CA ALA A 301 12.92 24.96 -5.84
C ALA A 301 13.22 24.46 -4.39
N CYS A 302 13.40 23.16 -4.21
CA CYS A 302 13.86 22.56 -2.95
C CYS A 302 15.38 22.72 -2.69
N GLY A 303 16.11 23.42 -3.54
CA GLY A 303 17.56 23.65 -3.41
C GLY A 303 18.44 22.54 -3.99
N ILE A 304 17.91 21.71 -4.88
CA ILE A 304 18.68 20.67 -5.58
C ILE A 304 19.10 21.19 -6.95
N GLU A 305 20.40 21.37 -7.16
CA GLU A 305 20.96 21.84 -8.43
C GLU A 305 21.03 20.71 -9.48
N ARG A 306 21.41 19.51 -9.03
CA ARG A 306 21.62 18.33 -9.88
C ARG A 306 20.29 17.59 -10.13
N VAL A 307 19.53 18.07 -11.11
CA VAL A 307 18.21 17.50 -11.48
C VAL A 307 18.23 17.00 -12.92
N TYR A 308 17.98 15.73 -13.11
CA TYR A 308 18.03 15.01 -14.40
C TYR A 308 16.66 14.41 -14.72
N VAL A 309 16.31 14.41 -16.01
CA VAL A 309 15.10 13.74 -16.52
C VAL A 309 15.53 12.65 -17.47
N LEU A 310 14.98 11.45 -17.32
CA LEU A 310 15.26 10.32 -18.18
C LEU A 310 14.00 9.59 -18.65
N ASP A 311 14.07 8.99 -19.83
CA ASP A 311 13.07 8.04 -20.31
C ASP A 311 13.46 6.60 -19.86
N PRO A 312 12.69 5.97 -18.96
CA PRO A 312 13.04 4.66 -18.43
C PRO A 312 13.12 3.53 -19.46
N TYR A 313 12.60 3.71 -20.65
CA TYR A 313 12.70 2.71 -21.70
C TYR A 313 14.07 2.68 -22.39
N LYS A 314 14.84 3.76 -22.31
CA LYS A 314 16.19 3.86 -22.89
C LYS A 314 17.27 3.30 -21.95
N ILE A 315 17.26 1.99 -21.75
CA ILE A 315 18.09 1.34 -20.73
C ILE A 315 19.60 1.54 -20.95
N LYS A 316 20.06 1.48 -22.22
CA LYS A 316 21.48 1.64 -22.57
C LYS A 316 21.98 3.05 -22.22
N GLU A 317 21.24 4.09 -22.63
CA GLU A 317 21.54 5.49 -22.37
C GLU A 317 21.53 5.76 -20.86
N ASN A 318 20.47 5.35 -20.17
CA ASN A 318 20.28 5.57 -18.76
C ASN A 318 21.35 4.87 -17.90
N ARG A 319 21.89 3.74 -18.35
CA ARG A 319 22.97 3.03 -17.64
C ARG A 319 24.21 3.91 -17.47
N ARG A 320 24.56 4.68 -18.52
CA ARG A 320 25.68 5.61 -18.48
C ARG A 320 25.37 6.80 -17.55
N LEU A 321 24.23 7.44 -17.76
CA LEU A 321 23.79 8.62 -17.01
C LEU A 321 23.70 8.33 -15.50
N ILE A 322 23.05 7.24 -15.09
CA ILE A 322 22.91 6.86 -13.68
C ILE A 322 24.28 6.58 -13.06
N ARG A 323 25.22 5.98 -13.79
CA ARG A 323 26.57 5.73 -13.30
C ARG A 323 27.32 7.04 -13.04
N GLU A 324 27.22 7.99 -13.94
CA GLU A 324 27.82 9.33 -13.80
C GLU A 324 27.23 10.07 -12.59
N ILE A 325 25.91 10.10 -12.43
CA ILE A 325 25.22 10.76 -11.32
C ILE A 325 25.63 10.12 -9.98
N PHE A 326 25.76 8.79 -9.92
CA PHE A 326 26.10 8.10 -8.68
C PHE A 326 27.58 8.27 -8.26
N ALA A 327 28.45 8.57 -9.22
CA ALA A 327 29.87 8.82 -8.96
C ALA A 327 30.14 10.19 -8.32
N GLU A 328 29.21 11.13 -8.47
CA GLU A 328 29.36 12.48 -7.96
C GLU A 328 28.75 12.62 -6.55
N GLU A 329 29.42 13.34 -5.65
CA GLU A 329 28.93 13.66 -4.31
C GLU A 329 27.82 14.73 -4.33
N GLY A 330 27.09 14.81 -3.23
CA GLY A 330 26.01 15.75 -3.02
C GLY A 330 24.62 15.24 -3.45
N PRO A 331 23.58 16.03 -3.16
CA PRO A 331 22.21 15.64 -3.49
C PRO A 331 21.95 15.70 -4.99
N ALA A 332 21.19 14.74 -5.48
CA ALA A 332 20.70 14.75 -6.85
C ALA A 332 19.28 14.21 -6.95
N VAL A 333 18.53 14.66 -7.94
CA VAL A 333 17.20 14.14 -8.29
C VAL A 333 17.21 13.61 -9.71
N ILE A 334 16.71 12.39 -9.89
CA ILE A 334 16.45 11.78 -11.20
C ILE A 334 14.94 11.65 -11.35
N VAL A 335 14.36 12.29 -12.35
CA VAL A 335 12.96 12.13 -12.72
C VAL A 335 12.87 11.08 -13.83
N SER A 336 12.36 9.89 -13.49
CA SER A 336 12.09 8.83 -14.45
C SER A 336 10.71 9.04 -15.04
N SER A 337 10.62 9.77 -16.15
CA SER A 337 9.35 10.27 -16.69
C SER A 337 8.89 9.49 -17.92
N ARG A 338 7.77 8.79 -17.75
CA ARG A 338 7.02 8.17 -18.84
C ARG A 338 5.62 7.77 -18.37
N PRO A 339 4.55 8.05 -19.13
CA PRO A 339 3.18 7.67 -18.74
C PRO A 339 3.03 6.18 -18.43
N CYS A 340 2.14 5.88 -17.50
CA CYS A 340 1.78 4.50 -17.16
C CYS A 340 1.37 3.71 -18.39
N ALA A 341 1.91 2.50 -18.55
CA ALA A 341 1.65 1.65 -19.72
C ALA A 341 0.18 1.26 -19.89
N LEU A 342 -0.63 1.35 -18.82
CA LEU A 342 -2.06 1.08 -18.87
C LEU A 342 -2.89 2.27 -19.40
N LEU A 343 -2.30 3.47 -19.45
CA LEU A 343 -2.95 4.71 -19.90
C LEU A 343 -2.59 5.12 -21.33
N VAL A 344 -1.73 4.36 -21.97
CA VAL A 344 -1.30 4.63 -23.36
C VAL A 344 -1.72 3.50 -24.28
N PRO A 345 -1.99 3.79 -25.57
CA PRO A 345 -2.30 2.75 -26.55
C PRO A 345 -1.19 1.70 -26.64
N ARG A 346 -1.57 0.43 -26.76
CA ARG A 346 -0.63 -0.64 -27.05
C ARG A 346 -0.04 -0.45 -28.42
N LYS A 347 1.28 -0.72 -28.52
CA LYS A 347 1.97 -0.87 -29.77
C LYS A 347 1.98 -2.34 -30.21
N GLU A 348 2.41 -2.60 -31.43
CA GLU A 348 2.61 -3.96 -31.92
C GLU A 348 3.51 -4.76 -30.97
N ALA A 349 3.11 -5.99 -30.68
CA ALA A 349 3.86 -6.87 -29.79
C ALA A 349 5.25 -7.17 -30.38
N LYS A 350 6.26 -7.19 -29.53
CA LYS A 350 7.61 -7.62 -29.91
C LYS A 350 7.63 -9.12 -30.12
N ARG A 351 8.49 -9.57 -31.06
CA ARG A 351 8.68 -10.98 -31.41
C ARG A 351 10.13 -11.39 -31.22
N ILE A 352 10.35 -12.68 -31.03
CA ILE A 352 11.69 -13.26 -30.92
C ILE A 352 11.97 -14.07 -32.16
N ILE A 353 13.06 -13.71 -32.84
CA ILE A 353 13.62 -14.50 -33.93
C ILE A 353 14.38 -15.65 -33.28
N SER A 354 13.80 -16.85 -33.35
CA SER A 354 14.28 -18.05 -32.65
C SER A 354 15.71 -18.42 -33.00
N GLU A 355 16.08 -18.27 -34.27
CA GLU A 355 17.40 -18.60 -34.84
C GLU A 355 18.50 -17.70 -34.24
N LEU A 356 18.18 -16.46 -33.90
CA LEU A 356 19.11 -15.50 -33.30
C LEU A 356 19.17 -15.59 -31.77
N CYS A 357 18.16 -16.20 -31.14
CA CYS A 357 18.10 -16.30 -29.70
C CYS A 357 19.03 -17.42 -29.19
N ASN A 358 20.04 -17.04 -28.41
CA ASN A 358 21.00 -17.98 -27.82
C ASN A 358 20.64 -18.37 -26.36
N GLY A 359 19.45 -18.06 -25.87
CA GLY A 359 19.01 -18.42 -24.53
C GLY A 359 19.72 -17.72 -23.37
N CYS A 360 20.37 -16.58 -23.57
CA CYS A 360 21.18 -15.88 -22.55
C CYS A 360 20.40 -15.32 -21.35
N LYS A 361 19.08 -15.32 -21.38
CA LYS A 361 18.14 -14.90 -20.32
C LYS A 361 18.23 -13.43 -19.89
N LEU A 362 18.97 -12.55 -20.59
CA LEU A 362 19.08 -11.13 -20.23
C LEU A 362 17.72 -10.42 -20.24
N CYS A 363 16.86 -10.72 -21.22
CA CYS A 363 15.51 -10.15 -21.31
C CYS A 363 14.60 -10.57 -20.15
N LEU A 364 14.82 -11.75 -19.54
CA LEU A 364 14.06 -12.22 -18.38
C LEU A 364 14.37 -11.43 -17.10
N GLN A 365 15.57 -10.82 -17.01
CA GLN A 365 15.97 -10.01 -15.88
C GLN A 365 15.14 -8.72 -15.74
N LEU A 366 14.39 -8.35 -16.80
CA LEU A 366 13.39 -7.28 -16.71
C LEU A 366 12.19 -7.65 -15.83
N GLY A 367 11.96 -8.93 -15.55
CA GLY A 367 10.77 -9.35 -14.82
C GLY A 367 9.45 -9.06 -15.55
N CYS A 368 9.48 -8.88 -16.87
CA CYS A 368 8.28 -8.60 -17.65
C CYS A 368 7.40 -9.84 -17.75
N PRO A 369 6.11 -9.77 -17.30
CA PRO A 369 5.21 -10.93 -17.36
C PRO A 369 4.91 -11.45 -18.75
N ALA A 370 5.17 -10.65 -19.80
CA ALA A 370 4.99 -11.07 -21.18
C ALA A 370 6.15 -11.96 -21.70
N ILE A 371 7.27 -12.08 -20.96
CA ILE A 371 8.45 -12.84 -21.39
C ILE A 371 8.54 -14.13 -20.61
N MET A 372 8.57 -15.25 -21.33
CA MET A 372 8.71 -16.60 -20.77
C MET A 372 9.99 -17.24 -21.30
N PHE A 373 10.42 -18.34 -20.67
CA PHE A 373 11.52 -19.18 -21.15
C PHE A 373 10.99 -20.58 -21.41
N LYS A 374 11.08 -21.03 -22.64
CA LYS A 374 10.66 -22.36 -23.10
C LYS A 374 11.70 -22.91 -24.05
N GLU A 375 11.95 -24.21 -24.01
CA GLU A 375 12.86 -24.93 -24.93
C GLU A 375 14.18 -24.18 -25.12
N GLU A 376 14.80 -23.77 -24.02
CA GLU A 376 16.06 -23.02 -23.95
C GLU A 376 16.09 -21.66 -24.68
N LYS A 377 14.92 -21.10 -25.01
CA LYS A 377 14.78 -19.81 -25.68
C LYS A 377 13.79 -18.93 -24.96
N ALA A 378 13.95 -17.61 -25.11
CA ALA A 378 12.95 -16.67 -24.67
C ALA A 378 11.77 -16.65 -25.64
N VAL A 379 10.55 -16.49 -25.10
CA VAL A 379 9.31 -16.38 -25.87
C VAL A 379 8.52 -15.18 -25.34
N ILE A 380 7.98 -14.36 -26.22
CA ILE A 380 7.10 -13.24 -25.87
C ILE A 380 5.65 -13.67 -26.14
N GLN A 381 4.78 -13.45 -25.14
CA GLN A 381 3.35 -13.69 -25.28
C GLN A 381 2.68 -12.43 -25.84
N ASP A 382 2.17 -12.50 -27.05
CA ASP A 382 1.54 -11.37 -27.75
C ASP A 382 0.36 -10.79 -26.95
N ALA A 383 -0.44 -11.64 -26.33
CA ALA A 383 -1.59 -11.21 -25.52
C ALA A 383 -1.23 -10.24 -24.38
N PHE A 384 -0.02 -10.34 -23.83
CA PHE A 384 0.47 -9.51 -22.72
C PHE A 384 1.45 -8.42 -23.18
N CYS A 385 2.11 -8.59 -24.31
CA CYS A 385 3.12 -7.63 -24.78
C CYS A 385 2.46 -6.31 -25.22
N VAL A 386 2.96 -5.18 -24.71
CA VAL A 386 2.51 -3.83 -25.08
C VAL A 386 3.45 -3.13 -26.08
N GLY A 387 4.45 -3.83 -26.60
CA GLY A 387 5.37 -3.29 -27.61
C GLY A 387 6.35 -2.21 -27.11
N CYS A 388 6.65 -2.16 -25.80
CA CYS A 388 7.45 -1.08 -25.19
C CYS A 388 8.94 -1.06 -25.63
N GLY A 389 9.50 -2.20 -26.08
CA GLY A 389 10.86 -2.30 -26.60
C GLY A 389 11.98 -2.42 -25.55
N MET A 390 11.72 -2.37 -24.24
CA MET A 390 12.78 -2.50 -23.22
C MET A 390 13.59 -3.79 -23.33
N CYS A 391 12.94 -4.91 -23.66
CA CYS A 391 13.64 -6.19 -23.86
C CYS A 391 14.54 -6.17 -25.12
N GLN A 392 14.16 -5.40 -26.15
CA GLN A 392 14.96 -5.20 -27.35
C GLN A 392 16.25 -4.43 -27.03
N GLU A 393 16.18 -3.43 -26.17
CA GLU A 393 17.35 -2.70 -25.64
C GLU A 393 18.40 -3.63 -25.01
N LEU A 394 17.97 -4.72 -24.39
CA LEU A 394 18.85 -5.67 -23.71
C LEU A 394 19.37 -6.80 -24.61
N CYS A 395 18.75 -7.02 -25.76
CA CYS A 395 19.12 -8.14 -26.62
C CYS A 395 20.40 -7.84 -27.36
N GLN A 396 21.51 -8.46 -26.94
CA GLN A 396 22.81 -8.30 -27.58
C GLN A 396 22.91 -8.98 -28.98
N LYS A 397 22.04 -9.97 -29.23
CA LYS A 397 21.99 -10.69 -30.48
C LYS A 397 20.99 -10.11 -31.49
N GLY A 398 20.29 -9.03 -31.16
CA GLY A 398 19.26 -8.48 -32.03
C GLY A 398 18.06 -9.41 -32.29
N ALA A 399 17.90 -10.46 -31.47
CA ALA A 399 16.85 -11.45 -31.64
C ALA A 399 15.43 -10.94 -31.31
N ILE A 400 15.28 -9.74 -30.75
CA ILE A 400 13.97 -9.17 -30.37
C ILE A 400 13.67 -8.01 -31.33
N VAL A 401 12.59 -8.13 -32.08
CA VAL A 401 12.16 -7.18 -33.12
C VAL A 401 10.79 -6.60 -32.82
#